data_16a12ae6a96057451892ac1feeb851e1
#
_entry.id   16a12ae6a96057451892ac1feeb851e1
#
_cell.length_a   1.000
_cell.length_b   1.000
_cell.length_c   1.000
_cell.angle_alpha   90.00
_cell.angle_beta   90.00
_cell.angle_gamma   90.00
#
_symmetry.space_group_name_H-M   'P 1'
#
loop_
_entity.id
_entity.type
_entity.pdbx_description
1 polymer ?
#
loop_
_entity_poly.entity_id
_entity_poly.type
_entity_poly.pdbx_seq_one_letter_code
_entity_poly.pdbx_strand_id
1 'polypeptide(L)'
;VKLSCAPETGYITEDGYFVCLGSGVLTATYDQASLPIEIVIVDEANPSLRLSNVLISNKTPYEIEINGVVDNKQFKVLPSAVEWTIEDNTICNIDEDGVLHAIKNGTTTIHGKLGETTMTLNVQVELVDTDVLLWENMVEVDERWTLKASSSSWKTDIKTDADGGAYLYMNYSGGRVVQLSLTADTLLYSTPKHFEFKFTPQGELMTRVDLGFVANNGINANYACIELTPNQPMSINIDLDSLFNVKDDIAIYPIKLKNISFSLNKDAEKKEYNIPFEGIYLHYSEKVETGIESIITPSQEGDSAYKMLQDGQLIIIKNNKTYNILGYEISNKR
;
A
#
# COMPACT_ATOMS: atom_id res chain seq x y z
N VAL A 1 4.73 4.07 36.07
CA VAL A 1 3.27 3.85 36.20
C VAL A 1 3.06 2.72 37.21
N LYS A 2 2.14 2.88 38.15
CA LYS A 2 1.73 1.82 39.07
C LYS A 2 0.30 1.40 38.71
N LEU A 3 0.11 0.10 38.53
CA LEU A 3 -1.20 -0.50 38.30
C LEU A 3 -1.76 -1.08 39.61
N SER A 4 -3.06 -0.95 39.83
CA SER A 4 -3.78 -1.53 40.97
C SER A 4 -5.22 -1.83 40.61
N CYS A 5 -5.77 -2.90 41.18
CA CYS A 5 -7.17 -3.30 41.05
C CYS A 5 -7.63 -3.99 42.33
N ALA A 6 -8.93 -4.23 42.46
CA ALA A 6 -9.48 -5.11 43.48
C ALA A 6 -9.11 -6.57 43.19
N PRO A 7 -8.89 -7.42 44.23
CA PRO A 7 -8.49 -8.81 44.05
C PRO A 7 -9.48 -9.64 43.21
N GLU A 8 -10.74 -9.34 43.26
CA GLU A 8 -11.79 -9.95 42.45
C GLU A 8 -11.74 -9.56 40.98
N THR A 9 -11.14 -8.40 40.66
CA THR A 9 -10.95 -7.93 39.27
C THR A 9 -9.75 -8.61 38.64
N GLY A 10 -8.68 -8.86 39.42
CA GLY A 10 -7.47 -9.49 38.92
C GLY A 10 -6.22 -9.17 39.75
N TYR A 11 -5.06 -9.44 39.16
CA TYR A 11 -3.77 -9.12 39.76
C TYR A 11 -2.73 -8.73 38.71
N ILE A 12 -1.69 -8.07 39.13
CA ILE A 12 -0.55 -7.71 38.29
C ILE A 12 0.58 -8.71 38.57
N THR A 13 1.13 -9.31 37.53
CA THR A 13 2.29 -10.20 37.61
C THR A 13 3.56 -9.41 37.92
N GLU A 14 4.64 -10.09 38.33
CA GLU A 14 5.94 -9.47 38.57
C GLU A 14 6.50 -8.80 37.29
N ASP A 15 6.19 -9.35 36.11
CA ASP A 15 6.58 -8.83 34.80
C ASP A 15 5.68 -7.67 34.33
N GLY A 16 4.68 -7.26 35.13
CA GLY A 16 3.82 -6.11 34.86
C GLY A 16 2.58 -6.41 34.01
N TYR A 17 2.25 -7.67 33.75
CA TYR A 17 1.02 -8.05 33.04
C TYR A 17 -0.18 -8.06 33.99
N PHE A 18 -1.32 -7.63 33.51
CA PHE A 18 -2.59 -7.73 34.24
C PHE A 18 -3.27 -9.05 33.91
N VAL A 19 -3.53 -9.87 34.94
CA VAL A 19 -4.33 -11.08 34.83
C VAL A 19 -5.74 -10.79 35.32
N CYS A 20 -6.70 -10.84 34.39
CA CYS A 20 -8.12 -10.57 34.69
C CYS A 20 -8.80 -11.78 35.30
N LEU A 21 -9.50 -11.60 36.41
CA LEU A 21 -10.30 -12.62 37.10
C LEU A 21 -11.80 -12.30 37.08
N GLY A 22 -12.14 -11.03 36.97
CA GLY A 22 -13.51 -10.54 37.01
C GLY A 22 -13.65 -9.13 36.44
N SER A 23 -14.89 -8.72 36.19
CA SER A 23 -15.17 -7.34 35.84
C SER A 23 -14.89 -6.39 37.00
N GLY A 24 -14.41 -5.19 36.69
CA GLY A 24 -14.07 -4.20 37.72
C GLY A 24 -13.29 -3.04 37.14
N VAL A 25 -12.47 -2.39 37.98
CA VAL A 25 -11.67 -1.24 37.57
C VAL A 25 -10.18 -1.51 37.82
N LEU A 26 -9.39 -1.40 36.76
CA LEU A 26 -7.94 -1.32 36.84
C LEU A 26 -7.53 0.15 36.85
N THR A 27 -6.75 0.57 37.84
CA THR A 27 -6.31 1.96 37.97
C THR A 27 -4.83 2.09 37.66
N ALA A 28 -4.50 2.91 36.68
CA ALA A 28 -3.12 3.30 36.38
C ALA A 28 -2.82 4.64 37.05
N THR A 29 -1.76 4.68 37.87
CA THR A 29 -1.35 5.89 38.63
C THR A 29 0.06 6.28 38.22
N TYR A 30 0.23 7.55 37.91
CA TYR A 30 1.54 8.18 37.67
C TYR A 30 1.60 9.54 38.42
N ASP A 31 2.52 9.64 39.34
CA ASP A 31 2.62 10.79 40.25
C ASP A 31 1.28 11.03 40.99
N GLN A 32 0.64 12.17 40.78
CA GLN A 32 -0.68 12.51 41.38
C GLN A 32 -1.86 12.24 40.42
N ALA A 33 -1.58 11.80 39.19
CA ALA A 33 -2.60 11.50 38.19
C ALA A 33 -3.03 10.02 38.28
N SER A 34 -4.34 9.78 38.21
CA SER A 34 -4.93 8.44 38.16
C SER A 34 -5.86 8.32 36.95
N LEU A 35 -5.71 7.22 36.21
CA LEU A 35 -6.56 6.86 35.10
C LEU A 35 -7.29 5.54 35.44
N PRO A 36 -8.61 5.55 35.64
CA PRO A 36 -9.37 4.33 35.77
C PRO A 36 -9.61 3.70 34.38
N ILE A 37 -9.43 2.38 34.30
CA ILE A 37 -9.67 1.56 33.12
C ILE A 37 -10.74 0.57 33.52
N GLU A 38 -11.91 0.66 32.89
CA GLU A 38 -13.01 -0.29 33.14
C GLU A 38 -12.66 -1.64 32.49
N ILE A 39 -12.71 -2.70 33.29
CA ILE A 39 -12.53 -4.09 32.84
C ILE A 39 -13.90 -4.76 32.89
N VAL A 40 -14.33 -5.32 31.76
CA VAL A 40 -15.59 -6.03 31.65
C VAL A 40 -15.32 -7.43 31.09
N ILE A 41 -15.68 -8.45 31.85
CA ILE A 41 -15.71 -9.84 31.34
C ILE A 41 -17.07 -10.04 30.68
N VAL A 42 -17.06 -10.56 29.48
CA VAL A 42 -18.25 -10.87 28.71
C VAL A 42 -18.29 -12.37 28.39
N ASP A 43 -19.42 -12.99 28.58
CA ASP A 43 -19.60 -14.40 28.30
C ASP A 43 -19.74 -14.69 26.80
N GLU A 44 -20.20 -13.70 26.03
CA GLU A 44 -20.36 -13.78 24.58
C GLU A 44 -19.76 -12.57 23.89
N ALA A 45 -18.70 -12.78 23.14
CA ALA A 45 -18.19 -11.84 22.15
C ALA A 45 -18.61 -12.32 20.76
N ASN A 46 -19.00 -11.39 19.89
CA ASN A 46 -19.21 -11.70 18.48
C ASN A 46 -17.95 -11.24 17.72
N PRO A 47 -16.88 -12.05 17.68
CA PRO A 47 -15.68 -11.71 16.97
C PRO A 47 -15.91 -11.81 15.47
N SER A 48 -15.34 -10.88 14.73
CA SER A 48 -15.32 -10.88 13.28
C SER A 48 -13.96 -10.43 12.77
N LEU A 49 -13.48 -11.07 11.73
CA LEU A 49 -12.32 -10.59 10.99
C LEU A 49 -12.66 -9.25 10.34
N ARG A 50 -11.71 -8.33 10.39
CA ARG A 50 -11.83 -7.07 9.65
C ARG A 50 -11.87 -7.32 8.14
N LEU A 51 -11.10 -8.29 7.66
CA LEU A 51 -11.05 -8.73 6.26
C LEU A 51 -11.30 -10.23 6.18
N SER A 52 -12.01 -10.66 5.15
CA SER A 52 -12.20 -12.08 4.84
C SER A 52 -11.26 -12.60 3.75
N ASN A 53 -10.57 -11.69 3.05
CA ASN A 53 -9.61 -12.02 1.99
C ASN A 53 -8.41 -11.09 2.11
N VAL A 54 -7.21 -11.64 2.01
CA VAL A 54 -5.96 -10.89 2.05
C VAL A 54 -4.99 -11.39 0.99
N LEU A 55 -4.23 -10.45 0.43
CA LEU A 55 -3.05 -10.74 -0.39
C LEU A 55 -1.82 -10.39 0.45
N ILE A 56 -0.93 -11.36 0.65
CA ILE A 56 0.32 -11.17 1.39
C ILE A 56 1.53 -11.48 0.50
N SER A 57 2.67 -10.92 0.87
CA SER A 57 3.94 -11.18 0.20
C SER A 57 5.06 -11.39 1.21
N ASN A 58 6.22 -11.83 0.74
CA ASN A 58 7.43 -11.93 1.57
C ASN A 58 8.03 -10.57 1.97
N LYS A 59 7.49 -9.46 1.47
CA LYS A 59 7.99 -8.11 1.77
C LYS A 59 7.32 -7.50 3.00
N THR A 60 6.06 -7.82 3.23
CA THR A 60 5.29 -7.23 4.33
C THR A 60 4.47 -8.31 5.02
N PRO A 61 4.74 -8.63 6.27
CA PRO A 61 3.87 -9.46 7.10
C PRO A 61 2.51 -8.80 7.25
N TYR A 62 1.47 -9.61 7.41
CA TYR A 62 0.11 -9.12 7.61
C TYR A 62 -0.38 -9.46 9.01
N GLU A 63 -0.69 -8.45 9.81
CA GLU A 63 -1.28 -8.62 11.13
C GLU A 63 -2.80 -8.82 10.99
N ILE A 64 -3.32 -9.92 11.52
CA ILE A 64 -4.75 -10.22 11.50
C ILE A 64 -5.46 -9.32 12.50
N GLU A 65 -6.42 -8.53 12.01
CA GLU A 65 -7.26 -7.70 12.86
C GLU A 65 -8.62 -8.35 13.10
N ILE A 66 -8.98 -8.45 14.37
CA ILE A 66 -10.24 -9.02 14.82
C ILE A 66 -10.99 -7.98 15.64
N ASN A 67 -12.22 -7.71 15.25
CA ASN A 67 -13.13 -6.84 15.98
C ASN A 67 -14.16 -7.67 16.74
N GLY A 68 -14.43 -7.29 17.96
CA GLY A 68 -15.53 -7.82 18.76
C GLY A 68 -16.59 -6.76 19.00
N VAL A 69 -17.82 -7.19 19.22
CA VAL A 69 -18.93 -6.31 19.58
C VAL A 69 -19.66 -6.88 20.78
N VAL A 70 -19.76 -6.07 21.84
CA VAL A 70 -20.56 -6.37 23.04
C VAL A 70 -21.38 -5.14 23.38
N ASP A 71 -22.66 -5.26 23.58
CA ASP A 71 -23.58 -4.17 23.91
C ASP A 71 -23.43 -2.94 23.01
N ASN A 72 -23.27 -3.17 21.71
CA ASN A 72 -23.01 -2.15 20.68
C ASN A 72 -21.66 -1.37 20.85
N LYS A 73 -20.77 -1.82 21.72
CA LYS A 73 -19.42 -1.30 21.83
C LYS A 73 -18.46 -2.18 21.05
N GLN A 74 -17.62 -1.56 20.26
CA GLN A 74 -16.55 -2.26 19.52
C GLN A 74 -15.27 -2.32 20.35
N PHE A 75 -14.57 -3.42 20.27
CA PHE A 75 -13.26 -3.63 20.88
C PHE A 75 -12.38 -4.49 19.96
N LYS A 76 -11.07 -4.44 20.17
CA LYS A 76 -10.12 -5.31 19.47
C LYS A 76 -9.96 -6.61 20.23
N VAL A 77 -10.00 -7.72 19.51
CA VAL A 77 -9.67 -9.04 20.03
C VAL A 77 -8.21 -9.32 19.70
N LEU A 78 -7.43 -9.77 20.68
CA LEU A 78 -6.05 -10.16 20.45
C LEU A 78 -5.99 -11.45 19.62
N PRO A 79 -5.22 -11.50 18.53
CA PRO A 79 -5.10 -12.72 17.73
C PRO A 79 -4.59 -13.93 18.52
N SER A 80 -3.77 -13.70 19.55
CA SER A 80 -3.29 -14.74 20.48
C SER A 80 -4.39 -15.42 21.31
N ALA A 81 -5.58 -14.82 21.39
CA ALA A 81 -6.74 -15.43 22.06
C ALA A 81 -7.53 -16.39 21.14
N VAL A 82 -7.17 -16.47 19.86
CA VAL A 82 -7.86 -17.26 18.84
C VAL A 82 -7.08 -18.53 18.52
N GLU A 83 -7.76 -19.66 18.44
CA GLU A 83 -7.20 -20.90 17.95
C GLU A 83 -7.17 -20.88 16.42
N TRP A 84 -5.97 -20.81 15.84
CA TRP A 84 -5.79 -20.74 14.41
C TRP A 84 -5.48 -22.10 13.79
N THR A 85 -6.09 -22.38 12.65
CA THR A 85 -5.83 -23.57 11.83
C THR A 85 -5.67 -23.15 10.38
N ILE A 86 -4.61 -23.59 9.72
CA ILE A 86 -4.30 -23.31 8.30
C ILE A 86 -4.52 -24.58 7.51
N GLU A 87 -5.30 -24.52 6.41
CA GLU A 87 -5.55 -25.69 5.56
C GLU A 87 -4.29 -26.18 4.85
N ASP A 88 -3.47 -25.26 4.34
CA ASP A 88 -2.16 -25.55 3.75
C ASP A 88 -1.09 -24.63 4.34
N ASN A 89 -0.38 -25.12 5.34
CA ASN A 89 0.72 -24.41 6.01
C ASN A 89 2.01 -24.33 5.19
N THR A 90 2.05 -24.90 3.99
CA THR A 90 3.19 -24.71 3.07
C THR A 90 3.08 -23.38 2.31
N ILE A 91 1.91 -22.75 2.30
CA ILE A 91 1.65 -21.47 1.61
C ILE A 91 1.99 -20.29 2.52
N CYS A 92 1.50 -20.31 3.77
CA CYS A 92 1.82 -19.30 4.77
C CYS A 92 1.82 -19.91 6.18
N ASN A 93 2.39 -19.20 7.13
CA ASN A 93 2.24 -19.51 8.56
C ASN A 93 1.68 -18.29 9.31
N ILE A 94 1.24 -18.53 10.54
CA ILE A 94 0.81 -17.52 11.51
C ILE A 94 1.65 -17.68 12.77
N ASP A 95 2.13 -16.58 13.32
CA ASP A 95 2.85 -16.59 14.59
C ASP A 95 1.91 -16.37 15.79
N GLU A 96 2.48 -16.39 17.01
CA GLU A 96 1.74 -16.26 18.28
C GLU A 96 1.05 -14.89 18.41
N ASP A 97 1.53 -13.85 17.72
CA ASP A 97 0.98 -12.51 17.72
C ASP A 97 -0.12 -12.34 16.64
N GLY A 98 -0.37 -13.38 15.83
CA GLY A 98 -1.37 -13.35 14.76
C GLY A 98 -0.88 -12.69 13.48
N VAL A 99 0.43 -12.68 13.27
CA VAL A 99 1.03 -12.16 12.05
C VAL A 99 1.21 -13.27 11.03
N LEU A 100 0.73 -13.04 9.80
CA LEU A 100 0.89 -13.96 8.67
C LEU A 100 2.22 -13.72 7.96
N HIS A 101 2.93 -14.81 7.71
CA HIS A 101 4.18 -14.82 6.96
C HIS A 101 4.04 -15.67 5.71
N ALA A 102 4.36 -15.08 4.57
CA ALA A 102 4.32 -15.74 3.27
C ALA A 102 5.48 -16.75 3.13
N ILE A 103 5.19 -17.96 2.64
CA ILE A 103 6.17 -19.03 2.44
C ILE A 103 6.29 -19.37 0.96
N LYS A 104 5.17 -19.55 0.26
CA LYS A 104 5.12 -20.01 -1.13
C LYS A 104 3.93 -19.41 -1.85
N ASN A 105 4.09 -19.13 -3.14
CA ASN A 105 2.98 -18.68 -3.99
C ASN A 105 1.83 -19.69 -3.98
N GLY A 106 0.61 -19.20 -3.81
CA GLY A 106 -0.57 -20.03 -3.77
C GLY A 106 -1.70 -19.39 -2.96
N THR A 107 -2.74 -20.17 -2.72
CA THR A 107 -3.88 -19.77 -1.91
C THR A 107 -4.12 -20.80 -0.82
N THR A 108 -4.51 -20.34 0.36
CA THR A 108 -4.92 -21.18 1.47
C THR A 108 -6.03 -20.51 2.27
N THR A 109 -6.70 -21.28 3.12
CA THR A 109 -7.73 -20.79 4.03
C THR A 109 -7.23 -20.93 5.47
N ILE A 110 -7.46 -19.90 6.27
CA ILE A 110 -7.18 -19.91 7.70
C ILE A 110 -8.51 -19.84 8.45
N HIS A 111 -8.68 -20.73 9.41
CA HIS A 111 -9.83 -20.75 10.31
C HIS A 111 -9.38 -20.30 11.70
N GLY A 112 -10.07 -19.29 12.23
CA GLY A 112 -9.91 -18.84 13.60
C GLY A 112 -11.10 -19.26 14.44
N LYS A 113 -10.86 -19.81 15.63
CA LYS A 113 -11.90 -20.17 16.58
C LYS A 113 -11.71 -19.41 17.89
N LEU A 114 -12.76 -18.73 18.33
CA LEU A 114 -12.82 -18.08 19.64
C LEU A 114 -14.14 -18.47 20.32
N GLY A 115 -14.06 -19.28 21.37
CA GLY A 115 -15.25 -19.88 21.98
C GLY A 115 -16.01 -20.75 20.96
N GLU A 116 -17.28 -20.44 20.75
CA GLU A 116 -18.12 -21.13 19.75
C GLU A 116 -18.12 -20.45 18.39
N THR A 117 -17.51 -19.28 18.27
CA THR A 117 -17.49 -18.52 17.01
C THR A 117 -16.31 -18.93 16.15
N THR A 118 -16.58 -19.18 14.87
CA THR A 118 -15.56 -19.47 13.85
C THR A 118 -15.46 -18.33 12.84
N MET A 119 -14.26 -18.02 12.43
CA MET A 119 -13.93 -17.00 11.43
C MET A 119 -13.12 -17.64 10.31
N THR A 120 -13.29 -17.18 9.08
CA THR A 120 -12.57 -17.69 7.92
C THR A 120 -11.86 -16.55 7.19
N LEU A 121 -10.57 -16.73 6.94
CA LEU A 121 -9.72 -15.81 6.20
C LEU A 121 -9.13 -16.53 4.99
N ASN A 122 -9.42 -16.05 3.79
CA ASN A 122 -8.79 -16.53 2.57
C ASN A 122 -7.51 -15.76 2.33
N VAL A 123 -6.41 -16.47 2.15
CA VAL A 123 -5.08 -15.89 1.97
C VAL A 123 -4.56 -16.26 0.59
N GLN A 124 -4.21 -15.25 -0.18
CA GLN A 124 -3.42 -15.38 -1.39
C GLN A 124 -1.99 -14.94 -1.08
N VAL A 125 -1.01 -15.73 -1.47
CA VAL A 125 0.41 -15.41 -1.32
C VAL A 125 1.03 -15.19 -2.68
N GLU A 126 1.67 -14.04 -2.86
CA GLU A 126 2.48 -13.71 -4.02
C GLU A 126 3.87 -13.29 -3.55
N LEU A 127 4.85 -14.20 -3.68
CA LEU A 127 6.23 -13.90 -3.38
C LEU A 127 6.80 -13.01 -4.47
N VAL A 128 7.39 -11.90 -4.06
CA VAL A 128 8.04 -10.95 -4.97
C VAL A 128 9.55 -11.06 -4.82
N ASP A 129 10.23 -11.31 -5.92
CA ASP A 129 11.69 -11.37 -5.96
C ASP A 129 12.32 -9.97 -5.88
N THR A 130 11.52 -8.94 -6.24
CA THR A 130 11.92 -7.53 -6.22
C THR A 130 11.08 -6.74 -5.23
N ASP A 131 11.47 -5.49 -4.96
CA ASP A 131 10.67 -4.55 -4.14
C ASP A 131 9.46 -3.98 -4.89
N VAL A 132 9.23 -4.44 -6.11
CA VAL A 132 8.14 -3.97 -6.99
C VAL A 132 7.29 -5.16 -7.42
N LEU A 133 5.99 -5.03 -7.27
CA LEU A 133 4.99 -5.95 -7.79
C LEU A 133 4.19 -5.25 -8.90
N LEU A 134 4.11 -5.86 -10.10
CA LEU A 134 3.09 -5.46 -11.08
C LEU A 134 1.72 -5.90 -10.54
N TRP A 135 0.93 -4.92 -10.12
CA TRP A 135 -0.39 -5.18 -9.55
C TRP A 135 -1.47 -5.33 -10.61
N GLU A 136 -1.47 -4.48 -11.63
CA GLU A 136 -2.40 -4.53 -12.74
C GLU A 136 -1.67 -4.45 -14.08
N ASN A 137 -1.88 -5.48 -14.89
CA ASN A 137 -1.48 -5.45 -16.28
C ASN A 137 -2.61 -4.84 -17.12
N MET A 138 -2.40 -3.65 -17.65
CA MET A 138 -3.42 -2.95 -18.42
C MET A 138 -3.69 -3.61 -19.80
N VAL A 139 -2.93 -4.63 -20.20
CA VAL A 139 -3.21 -5.47 -21.37
C VAL A 139 -4.39 -6.42 -21.12
N GLU A 140 -4.48 -6.92 -19.87
CA GLU A 140 -5.51 -7.87 -19.45
C GLU A 140 -6.55 -7.14 -18.59
N VAL A 141 -7.24 -6.17 -19.18
CA VAL A 141 -8.32 -5.46 -18.50
C VAL A 141 -9.48 -6.42 -18.31
N ASP A 142 -9.66 -6.85 -17.10
CA ASP A 142 -10.75 -7.73 -16.73
C ASP A 142 -12.04 -6.94 -16.37
N GLU A 143 -13.08 -7.66 -15.99
CA GLU A 143 -14.38 -7.09 -15.64
C GLU A 143 -14.35 -6.14 -14.43
N ARG A 144 -13.22 -6.04 -13.70
CA ARG A 144 -13.06 -5.14 -12.55
C ARG A 144 -12.96 -3.67 -12.97
N TRP A 145 -12.58 -3.38 -14.22
CA TRP A 145 -12.44 -2.04 -14.73
C TRP A 145 -13.64 -1.62 -15.57
N THR A 146 -14.18 -0.44 -15.29
CA THR A 146 -15.18 0.21 -16.12
C THR A 146 -14.67 1.54 -16.65
N LEU A 147 -14.95 1.81 -17.91
CA LEU A 147 -14.68 3.08 -18.55
C LEU A 147 -15.94 3.93 -18.60
N LYS A 148 -15.81 5.18 -18.16
CA LYS A 148 -16.88 6.17 -18.22
C LYS A 148 -16.39 7.45 -18.85
N ALA A 149 -16.95 7.78 -20.01
CA ALA A 149 -16.73 9.06 -20.66
C ALA A 149 -17.73 10.11 -20.15
N SER A 150 -17.32 11.37 -20.12
CA SER A 150 -18.21 12.50 -19.77
C SER A 150 -19.28 12.82 -20.82
N SER A 151 -19.17 12.21 -22.00
CA SER A 151 -20.14 12.35 -23.09
C SER A 151 -20.44 11.00 -23.70
N SER A 152 -21.70 10.71 -23.95
CA SER A 152 -22.14 9.49 -24.64
C SER A 152 -21.88 9.51 -26.15
N SER A 153 -21.45 10.66 -26.71
CA SER A 153 -21.23 10.84 -28.14
C SER A 153 -19.90 10.28 -28.64
N TRP A 154 -19.01 9.85 -27.78
CA TRP A 154 -17.73 9.29 -28.14
C TRP A 154 -17.43 7.97 -27.39
N LYS A 155 -16.69 7.10 -28.07
CA LYS A 155 -16.39 5.76 -27.57
C LYS A 155 -15.03 5.75 -26.90
N THR A 156 -14.96 5.01 -25.81
CA THR A 156 -13.71 4.68 -25.12
C THR A 156 -13.62 3.19 -24.94
N ASP A 157 -12.42 2.65 -25.04
CA ASP A 157 -12.14 1.22 -24.85
C ASP A 157 -10.68 1.05 -24.43
N ILE A 158 -10.36 -0.07 -23.81
CA ILE A 158 -8.96 -0.47 -23.63
C ILE A 158 -8.68 -1.55 -24.67
N LYS A 159 -7.61 -1.34 -25.44
CA LYS A 159 -7.22 -2.20 -26.55
C LYS A 159 -5.75 -2.58 -26.45
N THR A 160 -5.36 -3.57 -27.19
CA THR A 160 -3.96 -3.94 -27.41
C THR A 160 -3.49 -3.53 -28.79
N ASP A 161 -2.25 -3.08 -28.90
CA ASP A 161 -1.57 -2.83 -30.16
C ASP A 161 -0.99 -4.11 -30.78
N ALA A 162 -0.31 -3.97 -31.93
CA ALA A 162 0.28 -5.12 -32.63
C ALA A 162 1.43 -5.79 -31.84
N ASP A 163 2.06 -5.07 -30.95
CA ASP A 163 3.17 -5.55 -30.13
C ASP A 163 2.68 -6.07 -28.75
N GLY A 164 1.36 -6.05 -28.52
CA GLY A 164 0.73 -6.51 -27.30
C GLY A 164 0.69 -5.47 -26.19
N GLY A 165 1.04 -4.22 -26.46
CA GLY A 165 0.94 -3.11 -25.50
C GLY A 165 -0.51 -2.65 -25.30
N ALA A 166 -0.89 -2.32 -24.06
CA ALA A 166 -2.22 -1.78 -23.79
C ALA A 166 -2.30 -0.29 -24.08
N TYR A 167 -3.46 0.16 -24.59
CA TYR A 167 -3.74 1.57 -24.73
C TYR A 167 -5.21 1.90 -24.48
N LEU A 168 -5.47 3.09 -23.92
CA LEU A 168 -6.80 3.66 -23.87
C LEU A 168 -7.12 4.24 -25.25
N TYR A 169 -8.05 3.58 -25.96
CA TYR A 169 -8.61 4.08 -27.19
C TYR A 169 -9.72 5.09 -26.92
N MET A 170 -9.72 6.16 -27.65
CA MET A 170 -10.72 7.21 -27.53
C MET A 170 -11.04 7.83 -28.88
N ASN A 171 -12.28 7.68 -29.36
CA ASN A 171 -12.78 8.46 -30.49
C ASN A 171 -13.32 9.78 -29.94
N TYR A 172 -12.45 10.77 -29.78
CA TYR A 172 -12.75 12.03 -29.12
C TYR A 172 -13.55 12.97 -30.01
N SER A 173 -14.73 13.34 -29.57
CA SER A 173 -15.61 14.31 -30.26
C SER A 173 -15.92 15.56 -29.43
N GLY A 174 -15.27 15.71 -28.31
CA GLY A 174 -15.47 16.80 -27.35
C GLY A 174 -15.98 16.27 -26.01
N GLY A 175 -15.41 16.74 -24.93
CA GLY A 175 -15.70 16.31 -23.58
C GLY A 175 -14.58 16.72 -22.64
N ARG A 176 -14.76 16.48 -21.34
CA ARG A 176 -13.82 16.98 -20.34
C ARG A 176 -13.13 15.90 -19.54
N VAL A 177 -13.74 14.72 -19.40
CA VAL A 177 -13.23 13.68 -18.50
C VAL A 177 -13.47 12.29 -19.07
N VAL A 178 -12.47 11.43 -18.97
CA VAL A 178 -12.59 9.98 -19.03
C VAL A 178 -12.17 9.43 -17.67
N GLN A 179 -12.91 8.45 -17.20
CA GLN A 179 -12.63 7.82 -15.91
C GLN A 179 -12.59 6.30 -16.08
N LEU A 180 -11.50 5.70 -15.63
CA LEU A 180 -11.43 4.29 -15.30
C LEU A 180 -11.82 4.13 -13.84
N SER A 181 -12.78 3.27 -13.57
CA SER A 181 -13.20 2.97 -12.20
C SER A 181 -13.11 1.48 -11.96
N LEU A 182 -12.61 1.09 -10.81
CA LEU A 182 -12.68 -0.28 -10.33
C LEU A 182 -14.10 -0.55 -9.83
N THR A 183 -14.73 -1.59 -10.37
CA THR A 183 -16.11 -1.98 -10.03
C THR A 183 -16.19 -2.89 -8.83
N ALA A 184 -15.12 -3.63 -8.53
CA ALA A 184 -15.06 -4.56 -7.42
C ALA A 184 -14.24 -3.99 -6.25
N ASP A 185 -14.31 -4.68 -5.11
CA ASP A 185 -13.52 -4.37 -3.93
C ASP A 185 -12.04 -4.77 -4.12
N THR A 186 -11.39 -4.11 -5.06
CA THR A 186 -9.96 -4.29 -5.26
C THR A 186 -9.23 -3.52 -4.18
N LEU A 187 -8.67 -4.26 -3.24
CA LEU A 187 -8.01 -3.73 -2.06
C LEU A 187 -6.51 -4.01 -2.15
N LEU A 188 -5.71 -3.03 -1.79
CA LEU A 188 -4.28 -3.20 -1.59
C LEU A 188 -4.08 -3.72 -0.16
N TYR A 189 -4.00 -5.04 0.00
CA TYR A 189 -3.97 -5.68 1.32
C TYR A 189 -2.60 -5.64 1.98
N SER A 190 -1.54 -5.82 1.21
CA SER A 190 -0.18 -5.58 1.70
C SER A 190 0.05 -4.09 1.88
N THR A 191 1.08 -3.71 2.62
CA THR A 191 1.41 -2.31 2.89
C THR A 191 2.46 -1.76 1.91
N PRO A 192 2.12 -1.51 0.61
CA PRO A 192 3.06 -0.90 -0.30
C PRO A 192 3.37 0.52 0.16
N LYS A 193 4.63 0.94 -0.01
CA LYS A 193 5.04 2.31 0.30
C LYS A 193 4.64 3.28 -0.81
N HIS A 194 4.75 2.83 -2.06
CA HIS A 194 4.46 3.66 -3.23
C HIS A 194 3.54 2.92 -4.19
N PHE A 195 2.65 3.71 -4.79
CA PHE A 195 1.82 3.32 -5.92
C PHE A 195 2.33 4.01 -7.17
N GLU A 196 2.57 3.28 -8.24
CA GLU A 196 3.08 3.82 -9.50
C GLU A 196 2.15 3.50 -10.66
N PHE A 197 1.80 4.52 -11.45
CA PHE A 197 1.03 4.38 -12.68
C PHE A 197 1.83 4.90 -13.86
N LYS A 198 2.09 4.02 -14.83
CA LYS A 198 2.86 4.33 -16.03
C LYS A 198 2.00 4.41 -17.27
N PHE A 199 2.14 5.52 -18.00
CA PHE A 199 1.38 5.78 -19.22
C PHE A 199 2.10 6.83 -20.09
N THR A 200 1.60 7.01 -21.33
CA THR A 200 2.12 8.05 -22.24
C THR A 200 1.00 9.02 -22.60
N PRO A 201 0.98 10.27 -22.05
CA PRO A 201 0.00 11.28 -22.44
C PRO A 201 0.07 11.59 -23.93
N GLN A 202 -1.06 11.77 -24.59
CA GLN A 202 -1.13 12.03 -26.02
C GLN A 202 -1.37 13.51 -26.32
N GLY A 203 -0.36 14.18 -26.87
CA GLY A 203 -0.45 15.55 -27.37
C GLY A 203 -1.01 16.53 -26.34
N GLU A 204 -1.84 17.44 -26.80
CA GLU A 204 -2.54 18.43 -25.97
C GLU A 204 -3.89 17.94 -25.43
N LEU A 205 -4.21 16.65 -25.62
CA LEU A 205 -5.50 16.10 -25.22
C LEU A 205 -5.66 16.07 -23.70
N MET A 206 -4.66 15.57 -22.99
CA MET A 206 -4.73 15.39 -21.56
C MET A 206 -4.13 16.57 -20.82
N THR A 207 -4.86 17.08 -19.84
CA THR A 207 -4.43 18.25 -19.04
C THR A 207 -4.14 17.90 -17.58
N ARG A 208 -4.66 16.78 -17.10
CA ARG A 208 -4.52 16.37 -15.71
C ARG A 208 -4.89 14.89 -15.56
N VAL A 209 -4.22 14.22 -14.64
CA VAL A 209 -4.59 12.88 -14.17
C VAL A 209 -4.86 12.94 -12.68
N ASP A 210 -5.99 12.42 -12.26
CA ASP A 210 -6.39 12.29 -10.85
C ASP A 210 -6.52 10.81 -10.48
N LEU A 211 -5.91 10.42 -9.39
CA LEU A 211 -6.05 9.09 -8.79
C LEU A 211 -6.78 9.22 -7.46
N GLY A 212 -7.89 8.52 -7.34
CA GLY A 212 -8.72 8.51 -6.13
C GLY A 212 -8.54 7.24 -5.32
N PHE A 213 -8.28 7.38 -4.03
CA PHE A 213 -8.10 6.29 -3.08
C PHE A 213 -9.07 6.41 -1.91
N VAL A 214 -9.38 5.28 -1.29
CA VAL A 214 -10.10 5.22 -0.01
C VAL A 214 -9.33 4.34 0.94
N ALA A 215 -9.00 4.88 2.10
CA ALA A 215 -8.43 4.11 3.18
C ALA A 215 -9.50 3.28 3.90
N ASN A 216 -9.06 2.29 4.64
CA ASN A 216 -9.94 1.41 5.39
C ASN A 216 -10.82 2.14 6.43
N ASN A 217 -10.33 3.20 7.04
CA ASN A 217 -11.10 4.05 7.94
C ASN A 217 -12.11 4.97 7.24
N GLY A 218 -12.29 4.82 5.90
CA GLY A 218 -13.22 5.60 5.10
C GLY A 218 -12.68 6.96 4.63
N ILE A 219 -11.45 7.32 4.98
CA ILE A 219 -10.83 8.56 4.51
C ILE A 219 -10.57 8.45 3.00
N ASN A 220 -11.02 9.46 2.26
CA ASN A 220 -10.74 9.59 0.84
C ASN A 220 -9.50 10.46 0.65
N ALA A 221 -8.61 10.03 -0.23
CA ALA A 221 -7.46 10.82 -0.67
C ALA A 221 -7.41 10.85 -2.19
N ASN A 222 -6.98 11.99 -2.75
CA ASN A 222 -6.83 12.17 -4.19
C ASN A 222 -5.45 12.74 -4.47
N TYR A 223 -4.79 12.13 -5.44
CA TYR A 223 -3.56 12.64 -6.00
C TYR A 223 -3.86 13.26 -7.37
N ALA A 224 -3.31 14.43 -7.65
CA ALA A 224 -3.49 15.12 -8.92
C ALA A 224 -2.13 15.39 -9.57
N CYS A 225 -1.91 14.85 -10.76
CA CYS A 225 -0.78 15.17 -11.61
C CYS A 225 -1.22 16.16 -12.68
N ILE A 226 -0.66 17.37 -12.66
CA ILE A 226 -0.95 18.45 -13.61
C ILE A 226 0.22 18.73 -14.56
N GLU A 227 1.40 18.23 -14.25
CA GLU A 227 2.59 18.38 -15.08
C GLU A 227 2.73 17.16 -15.99
N LEU A 228 1.99 17.14 -17.09
CA LEU A 228 2.05 16.07 -18.08
C LEU A 228 3.01 16.42 -19.19
N THR A 229 3.90 15.50 -19.54
CA THR A 229 4.83 15.64 -20.67
C THR A 229 4.24 14.94 -21.90
N PRO A 230 3.72 15.70 -22.88
CA PRO A 230 3.06 15.11 -24.04
C PRO A 230 3.97 14.20 -24.86
N ASN A 231 3.43 13.05 -25.29
CA ASN A 231 4.08 12.07 -26.14
C ASN A 231 5.41 11.50 -25.58
N GLN A 232 5.58 11.57 -24.26
CA GLN A 232 6.71 10.95 -23.56
C GLN A 232 6.17 9.98 -22.52
N PRO A 233 6.74 8.77 -22.40
CA PRO A 233 6.42 7.88 -21.28
C PRO A 233 6.66 8.60 -19.96
N MET A 234 5.72 8.50 -19.05
CA MET A 234 5.84 9.07 -17.72
C MET A 234 5.28 8.13 -16.66
N SER A 235 5.78 8.32 -15.44
CA SER A 235 5.35 7.59 -14.26
C SER A 235 4.80 8.57 -13.22
N ILE A 236 3.58 8.31 -12.77
CA ILE A 236 3.03 8.96 -11.58
C ILE A 236 3.35 8.05 -10.40
N ASN A 237 4.22 8.52 -9.51
CA ASN A 237 4.63 7.82 -8.30
C ASN A 237 4.06 8.50 -7.07
N ILE A 238 3.34 7.77 -6.25
CA ILE A 238 2.62 8.29 -5.10
C ILE A 238 3.11 7.60 -3.84
N ASP A 239 3.66 8.39 -2.92
CA ASP A 239 3.90 7.96 -1.54
C ASP A 239 2.56 7.88 -0.82
N LEU A 240 2.14 6.67 -0.47
CA LEU A 240 0.82 6.42 0.11
C LEU A 240 0.73 6.92 1.55
N ASP A 241 1.81 6.86 2.31
CA ASP A 241 1.84 7.37 3.68
C ASP A 241 1.68 8.89 3.69
N SER A 242 2.39 9.58 2.81
CA SER A 242 2.26 11.04 2.63
C SER A 242 0.89 11.44 2.08
N LEU A 243 0.34 10.66 1.15
CA LEU A 243 -0.97 10.93 0.55
C LEU A 243 -2.09 10.96 1.61
N PHE A 244 -2.05 10.04 2.57
CA PHE A 244 -3.02 9.97 3.66
C PHE A 244 -2.62 10.80 4.89
N ASN A 245 -1.46 11.47 4.86
CA ASN A 245 -0.93 12.28 5.97
C ASN A 245 -0.85 11.50 7.29
N VAL A 246 -0.39 10.25 7.20
CA VAL A 246 -0.29 9.35 8.34
C VAL A 246 0.94 9.72 9.16
N LYS A 247 0.73 10.15 10.41
CA LYS A 247 1.84 10.46 11.33
C LYS A 247 2.16 9.29 12.27
N ASP A 248 1.15 8.54 12.68
CA ASP A 248 1.29 7.52 13.71
C ASP A 248 0.19 6.48 13.53
N ASP A 249 0.16 5.67 12.53
CA ASP A 249 -0.81 4.60 12.57
C ASP A 249 -1.61 4.35 11.29
N ILE A 250 -1.29 3.21 10.79
CA ILE A 250 -1.91 1.97 11.24
C ILE A 250 -3.18 1.60 10.53
N ALA A 251 -4.09 2.43 10.27
CA ALA A 251 -5.40 1.99 9.84
C ALA A 251 -5.78 2.46 8.44
N ILE A 252 -4.80 2.85 7.64
CA ILE A 252 -5.09 3.20 6.25
C ILE A 252 -5.27 1.97 5.37
N TYR A 253 -4.60 0.87 5.71
CA TYR A 253 -4.70 -0.38 4.95
C TYR A 253 -5.85 -1.26 5.43
N PRO A 254 -6.49 -1.98 4.53
CA PRO A 254 -6.26 -1.96 3.10
C PRO A 254 -6.71 -0.64 2.45
N ILE A 255 -6.00 -0.22 1.43
CA ILE A 255 -6.35 0.93 0.60
C ILE A 255 -7.10 0.45 -0.64
N LYS A 256 -8.18 1.13 -0.99
CA LYS A 256 -8.91 0.91 -2.24
C LYS A 256 -8.56 1.98 -3.25
N LEU A 257 -8.08 1.60 -4.42
CA LEU A 257 -8.05 2.49 -5.58
C LEU A 257 -9.47 2.57 -6.15
N LYS A 258 -10.05 3.77 -6.19
CA LYS A 258 -11.40 4.00 -6.70
C LYS A 258 -11.42 4.23 -8.19
N ASN A 259 -10.55 5.11 -8.65
CA ASN A 259 -10.55 5.54 -10.03
C ASN A 259 -9.23 6.19 -10.45
N ILE A 260 -8.99 6.14 -11.75
CA ILE A 260 -8.03 6.96 -12.47
C ILE A 260 -8.83 7.83 -13.41
N SER A 261 -8.75 9.15 -13.28
CA SER A 261 -9.52 10.10 -14.07
C SER A 261 -8.61 10.97 -14.92
N PHE A 262 -8.89 11.05 -16.20
CA PHE A 262 -8.17 11.88 -17.14
C PHE A 262 -9.00 13.11 -17.46
N SER A 263 -8.54 14.30 -17.10
CA SER A 263 -9.11 15.56 -17.54
C SER A 263 -8.61 15.89 -18.95
N LEU A 264 -9.52 16.24 -19.83
CA LEU A 264 -9.26 16.45 -21.24
C LEU A 264 -9.37 17.93 -21.62
N ASN A 265 -8.52 18.35 -22.53
CA ASN A 265 -8.61 19.68 -23.12
C ASN A 265 -9.85 19.73 -24.06
N LYS A 266 -10.83 20.58 -23.73
CA LYS A 266 -12.05 20.76 -24.51
C LYS A 266 -11.79 21.26 -25.93
N ASP A 267 -10.64 21.92 -26.14
CA ASP A 267 -10.25 22.53 -27.42
C ASP A 267 -9.30 21.60 -28.23
N ALA A 268 -9.04 20.38 -27.72
CA ALA A 268 -8.25 19.39 -28.45
C ALA A 268 -8.96 18.98 -29.76
N GLU A 269 -8.16 18.58 -30.73
CA GLU A 269 -8.64 18.12 -32.02
C GLU A 269 -9.57 16.92 -31.85
N LYS A 270 -10.72 16.96 -32.56
CA LYS A 270 -11.67 15.84 -32.54
C LYS A 270 -11.22 14.75 -33.50
N LYS A 271 -10.60 13.71 -32.94
CA LYS A 271 -10.07 12.57 -33.66
C LYS A 271 -9.93 11.36 -32.76
N GLU A 272 -9.40 10.28 -33.31
CA GLU A 272 -9.01 9.12 -32.54
C GLU A 272 -7.67 9.34 -31.82
N TYR A 273 -7.63 8.93 -30.55
CA TYR A 273 -6.43 8.95 -29.71
C TYR A 273 -6.17 7.56 -29.12
N ASN A 274 -4.93 7.17 -29.08
CA ASN A 274 -4.46 5.97 -28.41
C ASN A 274 -3.47 6.40 -27.32
N ILE A 275 -3.82 6.19 -26.07
CA ILE A 275 -3.00 6.59 -24.92
C ILE A 275 -2.37 5.32 -24.38
N PRO A 276 -1.07 5.07 -24.65
CA PRO A 276 -0.40 3.86 -24.19
C PRO A 276 -0.36 3.79 -22.65
N PHE A 277 -0.66 2.60 -22.13
CA PHE A 277 -0.52 2.24 -20.73
C PHE A 277 0.56 1.16 -20.60
N GLU A 278 1.47 1.31 -19.63
CA GLU A 278 2.41 0.28 -19.27
C GLU A 278 1.88 -0.60 -18.15
N GLY A 279 1.27 0.01 -17.12
CA GLY A 279 0.68 -0.71 -16.02
C GLY A 279 0.67 0.03 -14.70
N ILE A 280 0.21 -0.67 -13.67
CA ILE A 280 0.18 -0.20 -12.28
C ILE A 280 1.09 -1.09 -11.45
N TYR A 281 1.96 -0.47 -10.65
CA TYR A 281 2.97 -1.14 -9.85
C TYR A 281 2.84 -0.75 -8.38
N LEU A 282 3.15 -1.70 -7.50
CA LEU A 282 3.25 -1.51 -6.05
C LEU A 282 4.70 -1.68 -5.63
N HIS A 283 5.22 -0.71 -4.88
CA HIS A 283 6.58 -0.71 -4.35
C HIS A 283 6.53 -0.90 -2.84
N TYR A 284 7.24 -1.89 -2.32
CA TYR A 284 7.20 -2.28 -0.91
C TYR A 284 8.38 -1.77 -0.09
N SER A 285 9.48 -1.38 -0.73
CA SER A 285 10.58 -0.68 -0.08
C SER A 285 10.41 0.83 -0.23
N GLU A 286 10.96 1.59 0.71
CA GLU A 286 11.19 3.01 0.46
C GLU A 286 12.10 3.10 -0.75
N LYS A 287 11.72 3.89 -1.75
CA LYS A 287 12.68 4.34 -2.75
C LYS A 287 13.77 5.06 -1.97
N VAL A 288 14.87 4.37 -1.73
CA VAL A 288 16.11 5.07 -1.51
C VAL A 288 16.30 5.84 -2.80
N GLU A 289 16.02 7.13 -2.79
CA GLU A 289 16.51 8.01 -3.82
C GLU A 289 18.03 7.94 -3.73
N THR A 290 18.58 6.88 -4.31
CA THR A 290 19.96 6.90 -4.74
C THR A 290 19.93 7.97 -5.83
N GLY A 291 20.31 9.19 -5.46
CA GLY A 291 20.39 10.32 -6.37
C GLY A 291 21.44 10.09 -7.45
N ILE A 292 21.32 9.01 -8.19
CA ILE A 292 22.16 8.57 -9.29
C ILE A 292 21.26 7.90 -10.34
N GLU A 293 20.26 8.61 -10.81
CA GLU A 293 19.70 8.39 -12.14
C GLU A 293 19.85 9.65 -12.99
N SER A 294 21.04 10.19 -13.03
CA SER A 294 21.56 10.86 -14.20
C SER A 294 22.95 10.29 -14.44
N ILE A 295 23.02 9.30 -15.31
CA ILE A 295 24.22 9.12 -16.11
C ILE A 295 24.30 10.41 -16.92
N ILE A 296 24.96 11.42 -16.36
CA ILE A 296 25.42 12.56 -17.13
C ILE A 296 26.47 11.95 -18.05
N THR A 297 26.08 11.72 -19.31
CA THR A 297 27.03 11.61 -20.39
C THR A 297 27.96 12.82 -20.28
N PRO A 298 29.27 12.64 -20.21
CA PRO A 298 30.18 13.77 -20.08
C PRO A 298 30.16 14.60 -21.37
N SER A 299 29.40 15.68 -21.33
CA SER A 299 29.65 16.80 -22.27
C SER A 299 30.71 17.69 -21.65
N GLN A 300 31.86 17.60 -22.21
CA GLN A 300 32.99 18.53 -22.21
C GLN A 300 33.05 19.64 -21.15
N GLU A 301 34.19 19.59 -20.43
CA GLU A 301 34.92 20.68 -19.81
C GLU A 301 34.21 21.60 -18.81
N GLY A 302 34.45 21.30 -17.53
CA GLY A 302 34.20 22.17 -16.39
C GLY A 302 34.16 21.36 -15.09
N ASP A 303 35.03 21.72 -14.18
CA ASP A 303 35.26 21.31 -12.77
C ASP A 303 34.09 20.62 -12.03
N SER A 304 33.49 19.56 -12.59
CA SER A 304 32.32 18.89 -12.06
C SER A 304 32.73 17.65 -11.25
N ALA A 305 32.35 17.65 -9.97
CA ALA A 305 32.43 16.48 -9.12
C ALA A 305 31.18 15.57 -9.34
N TYR A 306 31.38 14.27 -9.46
CA TYR A 306 30.28 13.31 -9.51
C TYR A 306 30.43 12.25 -8.41
N LYS A 307 29.30 11.68 -8.01
CA LYS A 307 29.23 10.65 -6.96
C LYS A 307 28.96 9.31 -7.62
N MET A 308 29.58 8.25 -7.13
CA MET A 308 29.28 6.87 -7.57
C MET A 308 29.34 5.90 -6.39
N LEU A 309 28.63 4.78 -6.52
CA LEU A 309 28.72 3.68 -5.58
C LEU A 309 29.76 2.68 -6.09
N GLN A 310 30.80 2.41 -5.31
CA GLN A 310 31.80 1.38 -5.62
C GLN A 310 31.95 0.47 -4.40
N ASP A 311 31.79 -0.83 -4.61
CA ASP A 311 31.88 -1.86 -3.56
C ASP A 311 31.01 -1.57 -2.32
N GLY A 312 29.79 -1.02 -2.55
CA GLY A 312 28.87 -0.65 -1.49
C GLY A 312 29.21 0.63 -0.73
N GLN A 313 30.24 1.37 -1.17
CA GLN A 313 30.63 2.65 -0.57
C GLN A 313 30.38 3.81 -1.55
N LEU A 314 29.77 4.88 -1.04
CA LEU A 314 29.61 6.11 -1.80
C LEU A 314 30.93 6.84 -1.90
N ILE A 315 31.41 7.06 -3.13
CA ILE A 315 32.63 7.81 -3.41
C ILE A 315 32.32 9.05 -4.26
N ILE A 316 33.13 10.07 -4.10
CA ILE A 316 33.05 11.31 -4.84
C ILE A 316 34.28 11.39 -5.75
N ILE A 317 34.09 11.57 -7.05
CA ILE A 317 35.18 11.75 -8.02
C ILE A 317 35.17 13.19 -8.45
N LYS A 318 36.31 13.85 -8.27
CA LYS A 318 36.52 15.22 -8.68
C LYS A 318 37.98 15.36 -9.24
N ASN A 319 38.12 15.92 -10.41
CA ASN A 319 39.43 16.12 -11.05
C ASN A 319 40.30 14.85 -11.09
N ASN A 320 39.70 13.73 -11.50
CA ASN A 320 40.35 12.42 -11.54
C ASN A 320 40.86 11.88 -10.16
N LYS A 321 40.42 12.44 -9.07
CA LYS A 321 40.70 11.98 -7.71
C LYS A 321 39.44 11.45 -7.08
N THR A 322 39.59 10.42 -6.28
CA THR A 322 38.49 9.74 -5.56
C THR A 322 38.50 10.14 -4.10
N TYR A 323 37.37 10.53 -3.56
CA TYR A 323 37.20 10.94 -2.17
C TYR A 323 36.09 10.10 -1.50
N ASN A 324 36.21 9.85 -0.20
CA ASN A 324 35.10 9.29 0.57
C ASN A 324 34.05 10.39 0.89
N ILE A 325 32.93 9.98 1.52
CA ILE A 325 31.85 10.89 1.90
C ILE A 325 32.26 12.01 2.88
N LEU A 326 33.38 11.82 3.58
CA LEU A 326 33.94 12.81 4.52
C LEU A 326 34.94 13.76 3.83
N GLY A 327 35.17 13.61 2.51
CA GLY A 327 36.05 14.45 1.75
C GLY A 327 37.55 14.06 1.78
N TYR A 328 37.89 12.89 2.31
CA TYR A 328 39.26 12.37 2.30
C TYR A 328 39.57 11.68 0.97
N GLU A 329 40.73 12.02 0.37
CA GLU A 329 41.21 11.39 -0.87
C GLU A 329 41.50 9.88 -0.62
N ILE A 330 40.88 9.01 -1.43
CA ILE A 330 41.13 7.57 -1.41
C ILE A 330 42.18 7.26 -2.48
N SER A 331 43.38 6.89 -2.08
CA SER A 331 44.38 6.43 -3.01
C SER A 331 44.07 5.01 -3.46
N ASN A 332 43.84 4.80 -4.75
CA ASN A 332 43.81 3.45 -5.34
C ASN A 332 45.22 2.84 -5.23
N LYS A 333 45.49 2.06 -4.19
CA LYS A 333 46.64 1.13 -4.23
C LYS A 333 46.25 0.02 -5.21
N ARG A 334 46.95 0.04 -6.37
CA ARG A 334 46.99 -1.12 -7.28
C ARG A 334 47.68 -2.31 -6.61
#